data_ce20c705bfaa23bb01f09d901303c64d
#
_entry.id   ce20c705bfaa23bb01f09d901303c64d
#
_cell.length_a   1.000
_cell.length_b   1.000
_cell.length_c   1.000
_cell.angle_alpha   90.00
_cell.angle_beta   90.00
_cell.angle_gamma   90.00
#
_symmetry.space_group_name_H-M   'P 1'
#
loop_
_entity.id
_entity.type
_entity.pdbx_description
1 polymer ?
#
loop_
_entity_poly.entity_id
_entity_poly.type
_entity_poly.pdbx_seq_one_letter_code
_entity_poly.pdbx_strand_id
1 'polypeptide(L)' 'MNESEIYDYLLDAGIATEEELDLVTNINGWNKTALNDILYSRTGYRDIEQMEGKEEDD' A
#
# COMPACT_ATOMS: atom_id res chain seq x y z
N MET A 1 4.89 -2.21 -8.83
CA MET A 1 5.20 -0.91 -8.20
C MET A 1 6.24 -1.11 -7.13
N ASN A 2 7.10 -0.12 -6.97
CA ASN A 2 8.08 -0.22 -5.89
C ASN A 2 7.47 0.37 -4.62
N GLU A 3 8.23 0.29 -3.53
CA GLU A 3 7.73 0.72 -2.22
C GLU A 3 7.36 2.20 -2.21
N SER A 4 8.16 3.01 -2.86
CA SER A 4 7.93 4.44 -2.89
C SER A 4 6.62 4.78 -3.58
N GLU A 5 6.33 4.07 -4.66
CA GLU A 5 5.11 4.28 -5.40
C GLU A 5 3.89 3.85 -4.59
N ILE A 6 4.02 2.75 -3.88
CA ILE A 6 2.92 2.27 -3.04
C ILE A 6 2.66 3.29 -1.92
N TYR A 7 3.73 3.78 -1.31
CA TYR A 7 3.63 4.79 -0.26
C TYR A 7 2.87 6.02 -0.76
N ASP A 8 3.30 6.53 -1.89
CA ASP A 8 2.66 7.72 -2.47
C ASP A 8 1.21 7.46 -2.81
N TYR A 9 0.92 6.29 -3.35
CA TYR A 9 -0.45 5.94 -3.72
C TYR A 9 -1.35 5.92 -2.50
N LEU A 10 -0.89 5.32 -1.42
CA LEU A 10 -1.68 5.22 -0.20
C LEU A 10 -2.00 6.60 0.36
N LEU A 11 -1.04 7.50 0.28
CA LEU A 11 -1.26 8.87 0.73
C LEU A 11 -2.23 9.62 -0.19
N ASP A 12 -1.99 9.52 -1.48
CA ASP A 12 -2.75 10.28 -2.45
C ASP A 12 -4.21 9.84 -2.48
N ALA A 13 -4.44 8.56 -2.36
CA ALA A 13 -5.78 8.00 -2.37
C ALA A 13 -6.50 8.14 -1.03
N GLY A 14 -5.79 8.61 -0.01
CA GLY A 14 -6.39 8.76 1.31
C GLY A 14 -6.62 7.45 2.02
N ILE A 15 -5.95 6.40 1.59
CA ILE A 15 -6.10 5.08 2.22
C ILE A 15 -5.38 5.05 3.56
N ALA A 16 -4.24 5.73 3.66
CA ALA A 16 -3.47 5.79 4.89
C ALA A 16 -2.91 7.20 5.06
N THR A 17 -2.58 7.56 6.28
CA THR A 17 -1.98 8.86 6.55
C THR A 17 -0.47 8.75 6.54
N GLU A 18 0.19 9.88 6.36
CA GLU A 18 1.64 9.93 6.39
C GLU A 18 2.16 9.42 7.73
N GLU A 19 1.51 9.82 8.80
CA GLU A 19 1.90 9.42 10.13
C GLU A 19 1.85 7.92 10.30
N GLU A 20 0.80 7.31 9.80
CA GLU A 20 0.64 5.86 9.87
C GLU A 20 1.70 5.15 9.05
N LEU A 21 1.95 5.65 7.84
CA LEU A 21 2.95 5.05 6.96
C LEU A 21 4.35 5.19 7.54
N ASP A 22 4.64 6.34 8.13
CA ASP A 22 5.93 6.55 8.76
C ASP A 22 6.14 5.57 9.91
N LEU A 23 5.12 5.36 10.69
CA LEU A 23 5.21 4.43 11.80
C LEU A 23 5.49 3.02 11.31
N VAL A 24 4.77 2.59 10.30
CA VAL A 24 4.94 1.25 9.75
C VAL A 24 6.33 1.06 9.15
N THR A 25 6.80 2.06 8.40
CA THR A 25 8.11 1.95 7.78
C THR A 25 9.24 2.04 8.79
N ASN A 26 9.03 2.74 9.90
CA ASN A 26 10.01 2.78 10.98
C ASN A 26 10.14 1.44 11.69
N ILE A 27 9.05 0.75 11.85
CA ILE A 27 9.06 -0.53 12.56
C ILE A 27 9.50 -1.66 11.64
N ASN A 28 8.97 -1.70 10.43
CA ASN A 28 9.18 -2.81 9.51
C ASN A 28 10.16 -2.51 8.37
N GLY A 29 10.58 -1.25 8.25
CA GLY A 29 11.41 -0.83 7.14
C GLY A 29 10.58 -0.61 5.89
N TRP A 30 11.24 -0.23 4.80
CA TRP A 30 10.60 -0.03 3.52
C TRP A 30 10.36 -1.38 2.88
N ASN A 31 9.16 -1.89 3.08
CA ASN A 31 8.83 -3.26 2.72
C ASN A 31 7.49 -3.27 2.00
N LYS A 32 7.46 -3.79 0.78
CA LYS A 32 6.24 -3.89 0.01
C LYS A 32 5.15 -4.63 0.76
N THR A 33 5.52 -5.71 1.41
CA THR A 33 4.56 -6.52 2.13
C THR A 33 3.86 -5.71 3.21
N ALA A 34 4.64 -4.94 3.97
CA ALA A 34 4.07 -4.12 5.04
C ALA A 34 3.11 -3.07 4.47
N LEU A 35 3.49 -2.44 3.38
CA LEU A 35 2.66 -1.43 2.75
C LEU A 35 1.39 -2.03 2.17
N ASN A 36 1.52 -3.19 1.54
CA ASN A 36 0.37 -3.88 0.97
C ASN A 36 -0.57 -4.40 2.06
N ASP A 37 -0.03 -4.72 3.23
CA ASP A 37 -0.87 -5.09 4.35
C ASP A 37 -1.79 -3.96 4.77
N ILE A 38 -1.29 -2.73 4.73
CA ILE A 38 -2.12 -1.58 5.03
C ILE A 38 -3.24 -1.46 4.01
N LEU A 39 -2.90 -1.61 2.76
CA LEU A 39 -3.88 -1.55 1.69
C LEU A 39 -4.95 -2.61 1.88
N TYR A 40 -4.54 -3.84 2.13
CA TYR A 40 -5.47 -4.95 2.32
C TYR A 40 -6.39 -4.70 3.51
N SER A 41 -5.82 -4.21 4.59
CA SER A 41 -6.57 -3.94 5.81
C SER A 41 -7.63 -2.86 5.61
N ARG A 42 -7.40 -1.93 4.70
CA ARG A 42 -8.30 -0.82 4.50
C ARG A 42 -9.25 -0.98 3.33
N THR A 43 -8.84 -1.71 2.31
CA THR A 43 -9.63 -1.83 1.08
C THR A 43 -10.03 -3.26 0.76
N GLY A 44 -9.32 -4.24 1.28
CA GLY A 44 -9.56 -5.63 0.95
C GLY A 44 -8.82 -6.09 -0.29
N TYR A 45 -8.07 -5.21 -0.93
CA TYR A 45 -7.27 -5.58 -2.10
C TYR A 45 -5.85 -5.91 -1.68
N ARG A 46 -5.27 -6.92 -2.33
CA ARG A 46 -3.94 -7.36 -1.97
C ARG A 46 -2.86 -6.39 -2.40
N ASP A 47 -3.08 -5.70 -3.50
CA ASP A 47 -2.15 -4.70 -3.98
C ASP A 47 -2.89 -3.67 -4.82
N ILE A 48 -2.15 -2.64 -5.21
CA ILE A 48 -2.74 -1.52 -5.93
C ILE A 48 -3.19 -1.95 -7.32
N GLU A 49 -2.44 -2.85 -7.93
CA GLU A 49 -2.79 -3.33 -9.27
C GLU A 49 -4.12 -4.05 -9.26
N GLN A 50 -4.37 -4.83 -8.23
CA GLN A 50 -5.65 -5.49 -8.09
C GLN A 50 -6.76 -4.47 -7.89
N MET A 51 -6.52 -3.46 -7.06
CA MET A 51 -7.51 -2.46 -6.77
C MET A 51 -7.86 -1.66 -8.02
N GLU A 52 -6.89 -1.39 -8.86
CA GLU A 52 -7.12 -0.63 -10.08
C GLU A 52 -7.63 -1.48 -11.23
N GLY A 53 -7.74 -2.77 -11.02
CA GLY A 53 -8.23 -3.66 -12.05
C GLY A 53 -7.21 -3.96 -13.14
N LYS A 54 -5.95 -3.75 -12.85
CA LYS A 54 -4.90 -3.98 -13.82
C LYS A 54 -4.32 -5.37 -13.75
N GLU A 55 -4.61 -6.07 -12.69
CA GLU A 55 -4.14 -7.43 -12.53
C GLU A 55 -4.89 -8.32 -13.50
N GLU A 56 -4.16 -9.05 -14.30
CA GLU A 56 -4.80 -9.97 -15.22
C GLU A 56 -5.12 -11.22 -14.50
N ASP A 57 -6.36 -11.49 -14.42
CA ASP A 57 -6.80 -12.62 -13.67
C ASP A 57 -7.35 -13.63 -14.62
N ASP A 58 -6.79 -14.69 -14.70
CA ASP A 58 -7.32 -15.68 -15.61
C ASP A 58 -8.26 -16.63 -15.01
#